data_a733885e23cf5306ec319f20a66b534e
#
_entry.id   a733885e23cf5306ec319f20a66b534e
#
_cell.length_a   1.000
_cell.length_b   1.000
_cell.length_c   1.000
_cell.angle_alpha   90.00
_cell.angle_beta   90.00
_cell.angle_gamma   90.00
#
_symmetry.space_group_name_H-M   'P 1'
#
loop_
_entity.id
_entity.type
_entity.pdbx_description
1 polymer ?
#
loop_
_entity_poly.entity_id
_entity_poly.type
_entity_poly.pdbx_seq_one_letter_code
_entity_poly.pdbx_strand_id
1 'polypeptide(L)'
;MVKRVYLSPSDQRRNTYAVGDTTEAIQCGRIAAACKAALERSGVEVMVGQYDTMANRVAASNRFKADLHVPIHSNACNGKASGTHLFCYSGDRNSAGYKACQAVLDVLGPVTPGAPDVIRAYPALYEVKHPAATTVYIETDFHDVPSVAQWIIDNTTLIGETIAKGLCAALGVPFVESANAPVPAE
;
A
#
# COMPACT_ATOMS: atom_id res chain seq x y z
N MET A 1 -23.47 2.89 -3.66
CA MET A 1 -23.04 1.69 -2.91
C MET A 1 -21.79 2.03 -2.14
N VAL A 2 -21.64 1.51 -0.91
CA VAL A 2 -20.41 1.70 -0.12
C VAL A 2 -19.25 1.01 -0.83
N LYS A 3 -18.11 1.70 -0.93
CA LYS A 3 -16.89 1.17 -1.52
C LYS A 3 -16.17 0.26 -0.54
N ARG A 4 -15.51 -0.78 -1.03
CA ARG A 4 -14.84 -1.82 -0.24
C ARG A 4 -13.38 -1.97 -0.62
N VAL A 5 -12.51 -1.95 0.37
CA VAL A 5 -11.08 -2.16 0.19
C VAL A 5 -10.61 -3.34 1.02
N TYR A 6 -9.90 -4.27 0.39
CA TYR A 6 -9.20 -5.35 1.09
C TYR A 6 -7.72 -5.00 1.17
N LEU A 7 -7.23 -4.75 2.38
CA LEU A 7 -5.82 -4.52 2.65
C LEU A 7 -5.12 -5.85 2.93
N SER A 8 -4.04 -6.14 2.23
CA SER A 8 -3.25 -7.36 2.36
C SER A 8 -1.81 -6.99 2.77
N PRO A 9 -1.57 -6.65 4.06
CA PRO A 9 -0.22 -6.33 4.50
C PRO A 9 0.70 -7.54 4.41
N SER A 10 1.98 -7.31 4.11
CA SER A 10 3.00 -8.35 4.08
C SER A 10 3.04 -9.15 5.37
N ASP A 11 3.24 -10.46 5.25
CA ASP A 11 3.47 -11.38 6.38
C ASP A 11 4.91 -11.89 6.45
N GLN A 12 5.83 -11.24 5.77
CA GLN A 12 7.25 -11.61 5.72
C GLN A 12 7.95 -11.32 7.05
N ARG A 13 7.76 -12.21 8.02
CA ARG A 13 8.27 -12.09 9.40
C ARG A 13 9.80 -12.27 9.52
N ARG A 14 10.44 -12.81 8.49
CA ARG A 14 11.89 -13.00 8.44
C ARG A 14 12.60 -11.98 7.58
N ASN A 15 11.87 -11.13 6.89
CA ASN A 15 12.41 -10.04 6.10
C ASN A 15 12.65 -8.85 7.02
N THR A 16 13.89 -8.72 7.51
CA THR A 16 14.30 -7.72 8.49
C THR A 16 14.67 -6.41 7.82
N TYR A 17 14.35 -5.32 8.47
CA TYR A 17 14.80 -3.99 8.08
C TYR A 17 16.29 -3.79 8.38
N ALA A 18 16.94 -2.91 7.62
CA ALA A 18 18.35 -2.58 7.83
C ALA A 18 18.62 -1.95 9.21
N VAL A 19 17.61 -1.41 9.88
CA VAL A 19 17.68 -0.83 11.23
C VAL A 19 16.41 -1.13 12.03
N GLY A 20 16.44 -0.88 13.33
CA GLY A 20 15.25 -0.85 14.21
C GLY A 20 14.78 -2.20 14.71
N ASP A 21 15.54 -3.28 14.52
CA ASP A 21 15.19 -4.65 14.99
C ASP A 21 13.72 -5.02 14.72
N THR A 22 13.29 -4.78 13.49
CA THR A 22 11.91 -4.96 13.04
C THR A 22 11.85 -5.70 11.71
N THR A 23 10.64 -6.07 11.29
CA THR A 23 10.42 -6.83 10.05
C THR A 23 9.41 -6.14 9.14
N GLU A 24 9.40 -6.53 7.87
CA GLU A 24 8.43 -6.08 6.90
C GLU A 24 6.99 -6.32 7.38
N ALA A 25 6.71 -7.51 7.92
CA ALA A 25 5.38 -7.84 8.45
C ALA A 25 4.91 -6.87 9.54
N ILE A 26 5.80 -6.45 10.45
CA ILE A 26 5.47 -5.52 11.53
C ILE A 26 5.15 -4.13 10.97
N GLN A 27 6.01 -3.59 10.10
CA GLN A 27 5.84 -2.24 9.61
C GLN A 27 4.68 -2.13 8.61
N CYS A 28 4.53 -3.08 7.69
CA CYS A 28 3.38 -3.13 6.78
C CYS A 28 2.05 -3.33 7.51
N GLY A 29 2.06 -4.07 8.63
CA GLY A 29 0.90 -4.18 9.52
C GLY A 29 0.50 -2.84 10.15
N ARG A 30 1.47 -2.03 10.60
CA ARG A 30 1.23 -0.68 11.14
C ARG A 30 0.70 0.27 10.07
N ILE A 31 1.30 0.25 8.87
CA ILE A 31 0.83 1.03 7.72
C ILE A 31 -0.61 0.65 7.37
N ALA A 32 -0.92 -0.64 7.29
CA ALA A 32 -2.27 -1.11 6.99
C ALA A 32 -3.30 -0.70 8.06
N ALA A 33 -2.91 -0.68 9.34
CA ALA A 33 -3.79 -0.23 10.42
C ALA A 33 -4.13 1.27 10.30
N ALA A 34 -3.14 2.10 9.99
CA ALA A 34 -3.35 3.53 9.75
C ALA A 34 -4.20 3.78 8.49
N CYS A 35 -3.90 3.06 7.40
CA CYS A 35 -4.66 3.12 6.15
C CYS A 35 -6.13 2.71 6.37
N LYS A 36 -6.38 1.62 7.13
CA LYS A 36 -7.74 1.19 7.50
C LYS A 36 -8.50 2.31 8.22
N ALA A 37 -7.90 2.88 9.26
CA ALA A 37 -8.55 3.93 10.05
C ALA A 37 -8.92 5.15 9.18
N ALA A 38 -8.05 5.55 8.26
CA ALA A 38 -8.27 6.67 7.35
C ALA A 38 -9.36 6.37 6.30
N LEU A 39 -9.37 5.16 5.74
CA LEU A 39 -10.40 4.72 4.80
C LEU A 39 -11.78 4.64 5.47
N GLU A 40 -11.87 4.05 6.66
CA GLU A 40 -13.13 3.94 7.41
C GLU A 40 -13.67 5.32 7.81
N ARG A 41 -12.80 6.24 8.22
CA ARG A 41 -13.14 7.64 8.48
C ARG A 41 -13.71 8.32 7.22
N SER A 42 -13.26 7.90 6.04
CA SER A 42 -13.73 8.38 4.73
C SER A 42 -14.98 7.64 4.21
N GLY A 43 -15.58 6.75 5.01
CA GLY A 43 -16.80 6.02 4.65
C GLY A 43 -16.59 4.79 3.75
N VAL A 44 -15.36 4.28 3.67
CA VAL A 44 -15.02 3.05 2.96
C VAL A 44 -15.07 1.86 3.91
N GLU A 45 -15.68 0.76 3.48
CA GLU A 45 -15.69 -0.50 4.22
C GLU A 45 -14.36 -1.22 4.00
N VAL A 46 -13.66 -1.61 5.07
CA VAL A 46 -12.32 -2.17 4.99
C VAL A 46 -12.21 -3.53 5.67
N MET A 47 -11.64 -4.50 4.95
CA MET A 47 -11.19 -5.77 5.52
C MET A 47 -9.66 -5.83 5.45
N VAL A 48 -9.02 -6.27 6.53
CA VAL A 48 -7.57 -6.51 6.55
C VAL A 48 -7.32 -8.00 6.52
N GLY A 49 -6.44 -8.44 5.60
CA GLY A 49 -5.99 -9.81 5.52
C GLY A 49 -5.24 -10.22 6.76
N GLN A 50 -5.53 -11.42 7.25
CA GLN A 50 -4.78 -12.04 8.35
C GLN A 50 -3.57 -12.82 7.80
N TYR A 51 -2.70 -13.27 8.69
CA TYR A 51 -1.60 -14.16 8.34
C TYR A 51 -2.15 -15.47 7.79
N ASP A 52 -2.03 -15.64 6.47
CA ASP A 52 -2.54 -16.78 5.73
C ASP A 52 -1.85 -16.87 4.36
N THR A 53 -2.12 -17.94 3.63
CA THR A 53 -1.62 -18.08 2.25
C THR A 53 -2.19 -16.97 1.35
N MET A 54 -1.43 -16.56 0.32
CA MET A 54 -1.91 -15.61 -0.69
C MET A 54 -3.23 -16.05 -1.32
N ALA A 55 -3.41 -17.36 -1.53
CA ALA A 55 -4.66 -17.91 -2.08
C ALA A 55 -5.86 -17.65 -1.16
N ASN A 56 -5.70 -17.85 0.14
CA ASN A 56 -6.77 -17.59 1.11
C ASN A 56 -7.07 -16.10 1.26
N ARG A 57 -6.06 -15.23 1.18
CA ARG A 57 -6.23 -13.76 1.17
C ARG A 57 -7.02 -13.32 -0.05
N VAL A 58 -6.65 -13.80 -1.24
CA VAL A 58 -7.40 -13.52 -2.48
C VAL A 58 -8.83 -14.04 -2.39
N ALA A 59 -9.03 -15.26 -1.89
CA ALA A 59 -10.37 -15.82 -1.69
C ALA A 59 -11.20 -14.98 -0.69
N ALA A 60 -10.59 -14.47 0.38
CA ALA A 60 -11.25 -13.58 1.35
C ALA A 60 -11.63 -12.24 0.70
N SER A 61 -10.73 -11.63 -0.05
CA SER A 61 -10.99 -10.40 -0.82
C SER A 61 -12.16 -10.58 -1.79
N ASN A 62 -12.20 -11.71 -2.51
CA ASN A 62 -13.27 -12.02 -3.46
C ASN A 62 -14.62 -12.24 -2.75
N ARG A 63 -14.64 -12.95 -1.59
CA ARG A 63 -15.87 -13.10 -0.78
C ARG A 63 -16.35 -11.77 -0.20
N PHE A 64 -15.45 -10.90 0.19
CA PHE A 64 -15.72 -9.55 0.67
C PHE A 64 -16.25 -8.64 -0.44
N LYS A 65 -16.09 -9.04 -1.71
CA LYS A 65 -16.44 -8.25 -2.91
C LYS A 65 -15.74 -6.89 -2.90
N ALA A 66 -14.44 -6.90 -2.65
CA ALA A 66 -13.63 -5.70 -2.66
C ALA A 66 -13.69 -5.00 -4.03
N ASP A 67 -13.73 -3.67 -4.04
CA ASP A 67 -13.50 -2.85 -5.23
C ASP A 67 -12.00 -2.79 -5.53
N LEU A 68 -11.18 -2.67 -4.47
CA LEU A 68 -9.72 -2.70 -4.55
C LEU A 68 -9.13 -3.78 -3.64
N HIS A 69 -8.14 -4.50 -4.17
CA HIS A 69 -7.27 -5.41 -3.43
C HIS A 69 -5.89 -4.77 -3.33
N VAL A 70 -5.41 -4.53 -2.11
CA VAL A 70 -4.24 -3.67 -1.86
C VAL A 70 -3.20 -4.42 -1.03
N PRO A 71 -2.28 -5.16 -1.67
CA PRO A 71 -1.08 -5.65 -1.00
C PRO A 71 -0.18 -4.47 -0.59
N ILE A 72 0.27 -4.47 0.66
CA ILE A 72 1.16 -3.45 1.23
C ILE A 72 2.45 -4.12 1.66
N HIS A 73 3.54 -3.76 1.00
CA HIS A 73 4.88 -4.26 1.17
C HIS A 73 5.90 -3.13 1.31
N SER A 74 7.12 -3.46 1.66
CA SER A 74 8.31 -2.64 1.48
C SER A 74 9.40 -3.48 0.83
N ASN A 75 10.09 -2.90 -0.13
CA ASN A 75 11.03 -3.58 -1.02
C ASN A 75 12.40 -3.81 -0.38
N ALA A 76 13.18 -4.71 -0.96
CA ALA A 76 14.59 -4.92 -0.67
C ALA A 76 15.32 -5.33 -1.95
N CYS A 77 16.58 -4.89 -2.13
CA CYS A 77 17.36 -5.23 -3.32
C CYS A 77 18.85 -5.37 -3.01
N ASN A 78 19.58 -4.26 -2.96
CA ASN A 78 21.04 -4.24 -2.90
C ASN A 78 21.59 -3.19 -1.91
N GLY A 79 20.77 -2.72 -0.99
CA GLY A 79 21.12 -1.67 -0.01
C GLY A 79 21.31 -0.27 -0.61
N LYS A 80 20.91 -0.05 -1.87
CA LYS A 80 21.08 1.22 -2.59
C LYS A 80 19.89 1.62 -3.45
N ALA A 81 19.06 0.66 -3.84
CA ALA A 81 17.83 0.94 -4.58
C ALA A 81 16.86 1.72 -3.71
N SER A 82 16.05 2.59 -4.30
CA SER A 82 15.08 3.41 -3.60
C SER A 82 13.89 3.77 -4.50
N GLY A 83 12.87 4.38 -3.92
CA GLY A 83 11.67 4.83 -4.61
C GLY A 83 10.46 3.93 -4.37
N THR A 84 9.29 4.53 -4.49
CA THR A 84 8.00 3.83 -4.38
C THR A 84 7.69 3.07 -5.66
N HIS A 85 7.45 1.78 -5.55
CA HIS A 85 7.08 0.95 -6.70
C HIS A 85 5.65 0.45 -6.55
N LEU A 86 4.82 0.66 -7.58
CA LEU A 86 3.48 0.10 -7.62
C LEU A 86 3.35 -0.90 -8.77
N PHE A 87 2.65 -2.00 -8.48
CA PHE A 87 2.41 -3.03 -9.49
C PHE A 87 0.92 -3.21 -9.74
N CYS A 88 0.57 -3.31 -11.02
CA CYS A 88 -0.76 -3.61 -11.51
C CYS A 88 -0.73 -4.75 -12.54
N TYR A 89 -1.91 -5.23 -12.93
CA TYR A 89 -2.01 -6.33 -13.87
C TYR A 89 -1.58 -5.95 -15.29
N SER A 90 -1.94 -4.75 -15.73
CA SER A 90 -1.69 -4.27 -17.10
C SER A 90 -0.90 -2.99 -17.11
N GLY A 91 0.05 -2.85 -18.04
CA GLY A 91 0.78 -1.62 -18.32
C GLY A 91 -0.01 -0.58 -19.15
N ASP A 92 -1.21 -0.92 -19.58
CA ASP A 92 -2.09 0.05 -20.24
C ASP A 92 -2.50 1.15 -19.25
N ARG A 93 -2.08 2.38 -19.53
CA ARG A 93 -2.38 3.57 -18.72
C ARG A 93 -3.87 3.88 -18.60
N ASN A 94 -4.70 3.32 -19.50
CA ASN A 94 -6.15 3.46 -19.45
C ASN A 94 -6.83 2.40 -18.60
N SER A 95 -6.12 1.34 -18.21
CA SER A 95 -6.67 0.28 -17.35
C SER A 95 -7.02 0.81 -15.96
N ALA A 96 -8.02 0.21 -15.35
CA ALA A 96 -8.43 0.57 -13.98
C ALA A 96 -7.28 0.41 -12.97
N GLY A 97 -6.49 -0.67 -13.10
CA GLY A 97 -5.36 -0.95 -12.22
C GLY A 97 -4.27 0.11 -12.34
N TYR A 98 -3.88 0.51 -13.56
CA TYR A 98 -2.87 1.54 -13.75
C TYR A 98 -3.33 2.89 -13.17
N LYS A 99 -4.59 3.29 -13.46
CA LYS A 99 -5.16 4.55 -12.93
C LYS A 99 -5.24 4.55 -11.40
N ALA A 100 -5.59 3.41 -10.79
CA ALA A 100 -5.62 3.31 -9.34
C ALA A 100 -4.20 3.37 -8.74
N CYS A 101 -3.21 2.72 -9.34
CA CYS A 101 -1.80 2.87 -8.96
C CYS A 101 -1.34 4.32 -9.12
N GLN A 102 -1.70 5.00 -10.22
CA GLN A 102 -1.32 6.40 -10.44
C GLN A 102 -1.88 7.31 -9.35
N ALA A 103 -3.16 7.15 -9.00
CA ALA A 103 -3.78 7.95 -7.94
C ALA A 103 -3.09 7.78 -6.57
N VAL A 104 -2.58 6.57 -6.28
CA VAL A 104 -1.79 6.35 -5.05
C VAL A 104 -0.39 6.95 -5.20
N LEU A 105 0.28 6.76 -6.34
CA LEU A 105 1.63 7.26 -6.54
C LEU A 105 1.70 8.78 -6.52
N ASP A 106 0.70 9.46 -7.07
CA ASP A 106 0.63 10.93 -7.11
C ASP A 106 0.68 11.58 -5.72
N VAL A 107 0.24 10.84 -4.68
CA VAL A 107 0.27 11.33 -3.30
C VAL A 107 1.36 10.68 -2.45
N LEU A 108 1.73 9.43 -2.72
CA LEU A 108 2.72 8.69 -1.92
C LEU A 108 4.16 9.00 -2.35
N GLY A 109 4.43 9.06 -3.67
CA GLY A 109 5.76 9.34 -4.19
C GLY A 109 6.39 10.64 -3.64
N PRO A 110 5.67 11.78 -3.61
CA PRO A 110 6.20 13.02 -3.05
C PRO A 110 6.56 12.96 -1.56
N VAL A 111 6.07 11.97 -0.82
CA VAL A 111 6.30 11.84 0.65
C VAL A 111 7.43 10.88 0.96
N THR A 112 7.63 9.85 0.14
CA THR A 112 8.68 8.86 0.36
C THR A 112 10.05 9.45 -0.02
N PRO A 113 11.14 9.09 0.69
CA PRO A 113 12.45 9.71 0.49
C PRO A 113 13.17 9.23 -0.77
N GLY A 114 12.73 8.10 -1.35
CA GLY A 114 13.41 7.44 -2.46
C GLY A 114 13.02 7.95 -3.84
N ALA A 115 13.82 7.58 -4.83
CA ALA A 115 13.55 7.82 -6.26
C ALA A 115 14.39 6.84 -7.12
N PRO A 116 13.96 6.50 -8.36
CA PRO A 116 12.72 6.95 -9.02
C PRO A 116 11.49 6.14 -8.59
N ASP A 117 10.33 6.79 -8.57
CA ASP A 117 9.05 6.12 -8.38
C ASP A 117 8.56 5.50 -9.69
N VAL A 118 7.94 4.33 -9.61
CA VAL A 118 7.53 3.62 -10.82
C VAL A 118 6.17 2.91 -10.66
N ILE A 119 5.43 2.84 -11.78
CA ILE A 119 4.30 1.92 -11.95
C ILE A 119 4.70 0.89 -13.02
N ARG A 120 4.51 -0.39 -12.71
CA ARG A 120 4.82 -1.49 -13.65
C ARG A 120 3.69 -2.50 -13.71
N ALA A 121 3.47 -3.08 -14.89
CA ALA A 121 2.72 -4.32 -15.01
C ALA A 121 3.58 -5.46 -14.45
N TYR A 122 3.02 -6.19 -13.47
CA TYR A 122 3.70 -7.36 -12.93
C TYR A 122 2.71 -8.51 -12.62
N PRO A 123 2.09 -9.09 -13.67
CA PRO A 123 1.10 -10.14 -13.52
C PRO A 123 1.68 -11.48 -13.02
N ALA A 124 3.00 -11.58 -12.78
CA ALA A 124 3.61 -12.74 -12.16
C ALA A 124 3.33 -12.84 -10.66
N LEU A 125 3.04 -11.71 -9.98
CA LEU A 125 2.66 -11.71 -8.58
C LEU A 125 1.26 -12.29 -8.40
N TYR A 126 1.13 -13.22 -7.44
CA TYR A 126 -0.14 -13.93 -7.19
C TYR A 126 -1.27 -12.95 -6.84
N GLU A 127 -1.04 -12.02 -5.93
CA GLU A 127 -2.01 -11.01 -5.48
C GLU A 127 -2.22 -9.87 -6.49
N VAL A 128 -1.47 -9.83 -7.59
CA VAL A 128 -1.78 -8.97 -8.74
C VAL A 128 -2.68 -9.68 -9.75
N LYS A 129 -2.46 -11.00 -9.93
CA LYS A 129 -3.11 -11.78 -10.99
C LYS A 129 -4.50 -12.30 -10.64
N HIS A 130 -4.69 -12.74 -9.38
CA HIS A 130 -5.83 -13.58 -9.01
C HIS A 130 -7.01 -12.89 -8.30
N PRO A 131 -6.89 -11.68 -7.71
CA PRO A 131 -8.07 -10.98 -7.20
C PRO A 131 -9.07 -10.66 -8.31
N ALA A 132 -10.36 -10.79 -7.99
CA ALA A 132 -11.44 -10.27 -8.85
C ALA A 132 -11.51 -8.74 -8.80
N ALA A 133 -11.06 -8.14 -7.71
CA ALA A 133 -10.93 -6.71 -7.53
C ALA A 133 -9.79 -6.12 -8.37
N THR A 134 -9.86 -4.83 -8.64
CA THR A 134 -8.71 -4.08 -9.16
C THR A 134 -7.58 -4.09 -8.13
N THR A 135 -6.37 -4.51 -8.54
CA THR A 135 -5.23 -4.58 -7.63
C THR A 135 -4.37 -3.32 -7.70
N VAL A 136 -3.98 -2.83 -6.53
CA VAL A 136 -2.96 -1.81 -6.30
C VAL A 136 -1.92 -2.41 -5.37
N TYR A 137 -0.88 -3.01 -5.91
CA TYR A 137 0.21 -3.60 -5.13
C TYR A 137 1.26 -2.52 -4.85
N ILE A 138 1.59 -2.32 -3.59
CA ILE A 138 2.43 -1.21 -3.13
C ILE A 138 3.70 -1.76 -2.50
N GLU A 139 4.85 -1.34 -3.03
CA GLU A 139 6.16 -1.38 -2.40
C GLU A 139 6.48 0.04 -1.94
N THR A 140 6.35 0.31 -0.65
CA THR A 140 6.40 1.68 -0.10
C THR A 140 7.72 2.38 -0.40
N ASP A 141 8.84 1.69 -0.17
CA ASP A 141 10.22 2.06 -0.51
C ASP A 141 11.12 0.89 -0.07
N PHE A 142 12.44 1.04 -0.10
CA PHE A 142 13.40 -0.06 0.14
C PHE A 142 13.90 -0.08 1.59
N HIS A 143 13.44 -1.06 2.36
CA HIS A 143 13.77 -1.22 3.77
C HIS A 143 15.18 -1.81 4.04
N ASP A 144 15.92 -2.21 3.01
CA ASP A 144 17.32 -2.62 3.09
C ASP A 144 18.31 -1.43 3.00
N VAL A 145 17.80 -0.21 2.81
CA VAL A 145 18.58 1.05 2.90
C VAL A 145 18.36 1.65 4.30
N PRO A 146 19.40 1.81 5.14
CA PRO A 146 19.24 2.20 6.55
C PRO A 146 18.44 3.48 6.79
N SER A 147 18.69 4.54 6.00
CA SER A 147 17.96 5.81 6.14
C SER A 147 16.50 5.70 5.73
N VAL A 148 16.19 4.91 4.71
CA VAL A 148 14.82 4.65 4.25
C VAL A 148 14.09 3.76 5.25
N ALA A 149 14.74 2.71 5.75
CA ALA A 149 14.19 1.84 6.78
C ALA A 149 13.76 2.65 8.03
N GLN A 150 14.65 3.54 8.52
CA GLN A 150 14.33 4.40 9.65
C GLN A 150 13.15 5.33 9.33
N TRP A 151 13.15 5.92 8.14
CA TRP A 151 12.06 6.79 7.72
C TRP A 151 10.71 6.06 7.69
N ILE A 152 10.65 4.83 7.15
CA ILE A 152 9.43 4.02 7.14
C ILE A 152 8.96 3.74 8.57
N ILE A 153 9.88 3.34 9.48
CA ILE A 153 9.57 3.07 10.89
C ILE A 153 8.92 4.28 11.56
N ASP A 154 9.47 5.47 11.34
CA ASP A 154 9.03 6.71 11.96
C ASP A 154 7.74 7.25 11.35
N ASN A 155 7.39 6.86 10.12
CA ASN A 155 6.30 7.45 9.35
C ASN A 155 5.17 6.48 8.97
N THR A 156 5.00 5.34 9.65
CA THR A 156 3.97 4.35 9.31
C THR A 156 2.55 4.93 9.26
N THR A 157 2.24 5.88 10.15
CA THR A 157 0.94 6.57 10.17
C THR A 157 0.79 7.48 8.94
N LEU A 158 1.78 8.29 8.63
CA LEU A 158 1.79 9.17 7.46
C LEU A 158 1.64 8.37 6.17
N ILE A 159 2.40 7.29 6.04
CA ILE A 159 2.33 6.40 4.87
C ILE A 159 0.91 5.82 4.71
N GLY A 160 0.34 5.29 5.80
CA GLY A 160 -1.01 4.71 5.78
C GLY A 160 -2.10 5.72 5.42
N GLU A 161 -2.06 6.92 5.99
CA GLU A 161 -2.96 8.03 5.66
C GLU A 161 -2.82 8.44 4.19
N THR A 162 -1.59 8.54 3.70
CA THR A 162 -1.31 8.93 2.31
C THR A 162 -1.79 7.86 1.31
N ILE A 163 -1.56 6.58 1.61
CA ILE A 163 -2.12 5.48 0.80
C ILE A 163 -3.64 5.58 0.76
N ALA A 164 -4.29 5.76 1.92
CA ALA A 164 -5.75 5.89 1.98
C ALA A 164 -6.27 7.06 1.15
N LYS A 165 -5.58 8.19 1.14
CA LYS A 165 -5.92 9.36 0.31
C LYS A 165 -5.90 9.02 -1.18
N GLY A 166 -4.86 8.33 -1.65
CA GLY A 166 -4.77 7.85 -3.02
C GLY A 166 -5.84 6.81 -3.38
N LEU A 167 -6.14 5.88 -2.47
CA LEU A 167 -7.20 4.88 -2.67
C LEU A 167 -8.59 5.53 -2.70
N CYS A 168 -8.86 6.54 -1.88
CA CYS A 168 -10.09 7.33 -1.93
C CYS A 168 -10.24 8.01 -3.30
N ALA A 169 -9.16 8.63 -3.81
CA ALA A 169 -9.16 9.24 -5.15
C ALA A 169 -9.46 8.20 -6.24
N ALA A 170 -8.83 7.02 -6.18
CA ALA A 170 -9.08 5.92 -7.12
C ALA A 170 -10.53 5.42 -7.09
N LEU A 171 -11.18 5.46 -5.93
CA LEU A 171 -12.57 5.03 -5.72
C LEU A 171 -13.60 6.11 -6.01
N GLY A 172 -13.17 7.36 -6.19
CA GLY A 172 -14.08 8.52 -6.29
C GLY A 172 -14.80 8.84 -4.98
N VAL A 173 -14.14 8.58 -3.84
CA VAL A 173 -14.65 8.87 -2.50
C VAL A 173 -13.90 10.08 -1.93
N PRO A 174 -14.58 11.09 -1.35
CA PRO A 174 -13.91 12.18 -0.66
C PRO A 174 -13.06 11.65 0.51
N PHE A 175 -11.79 12.07 0.55
CA PHE A 175 -10.93 11.75 1.68
C PHE A 175 -11.23 12.67 2.86
N VAL A 176 -11.35 12.10 4.06
CA VAL A 176 -11.55 12.85 5.31
C VAL A 176 -10.22 12.89 6.07
N GLU A 177 -9.64 14.08 6.21
CA GLU A 177 -8.39 14.28 6.96
C GLU A 177 -8.56 13.92 8.44
N SER A 178 -7.48 13.49 9.09
CA SER A 178 -7.46 13.31 10.54
C SER A 178 -7.52 14.67 11.24
N ALA A 179 -8.31 14.80 12.30
CA ALA A 179 -8.35 16.00 13.12
C ALA A 179 -6.99 16.34 13.77
N ASN A 180 -6.08 15.36 13.84
CA ASN A 180 -4.74 15.47 14.40
C ASN A 180 -3.65 15.34 13.33
N ALA A 181 -3.96 15.55 12.05
CA ALA A 181 -2.94 15.51 11.01
C ALA A 181 -1.87 16.58 11.30
N PRO A 182 -0.58 16.24 11.27
CA PRO A 182 0.46 17.26 11.41
C PRO A 182 0.32 18.26 10.25
N VAL A 183 0.24 19.54 10.59
CA VAL A 183 0.27 20.62 9.60
C VAL A 183 1.64 20.55 8.90
N PRO A 184 1.72 20.50 7.56
CA PRO A 184 3.00 20.59 6.88
C PRO A 184 3.72 21.86 7.35
N ALA A 185 4.99 21.73 7.74
CA ALA A 185 5.83 22.89 7.99
C ALA A 185 5.95 23.68 6.68
N GLU A 186 5.63 24.99 6.72
CA GLU A 186 5.81 25.94 5.63
C GLU A 186 7.28 26.11 5.26
#